data_30a57d51402c9969079ae1dddb01d1c2
#
_entry.id   30a57d51402c9969079ae1dddb01d1c2
#
_cell.length_a   1.000
_cell.length_b   1.000
_cell.length_c   1.000
_cell.angle_alpha   90.00
_cell.angle_beta   90.00
_cell.angle_gamma   90.00
#
_symmetry.space_group_name_H-M   'P 1'
#
loop_
_entity.id
_entity.type
_entity.pdbx_description
1 polymer ?
#
loop_
_entity_poly.entity_id
_entity_poly.type
_entity_poly.pdbx_seq_one_letter_code
_entity_poly.pdbx_strand_id
1 'polypeptide(L)'
;MRPNMRPMEKTDLKGALNDLSTYMRKSLGVVVLALVLAALSAVLTIIGPDQVGKIATIMSDGLLGGIDFAAIARVGILLAVIYGLSALFGFIQHYIMASVTLKMSYRMRAELSEKINRVPQKYFNFHAQGDILSRITNDVSTLQQGLTNS
;
A
#
# COMPACT_ATOMS: atom_id res chain seq x y z
N MET A 1 44.65 11.44 -15.83
CA MET A 1 44.42 10.16 -15.12
C MET A 1 42.91 9.94 -15.02
N ARG A 2 42.34 9.00 -15.77
CA ARG A 2 40.88 8.74 -15.74
C ARG A 2 40.59 7.88 -14.52
N PRO A 3 39.63 8.21 -13.65
CA PRO A 3 39.23 7.35 -12.55
C PRO A 3 38.62 6.07 -13.13
N ASN A 4 39.17 4.96 -12.73
CA ASN A 4 38.70 3.62 -13.06
C ASN A 4 37.31 3.43 -12.39
N MET A 5 36.24 3.69 -13.13
CA MET A 5 34.91 3.34 -12.70
C MET A 5 34.82 1.83 -12.65
N ARG A 6 34.88 1.25 -11.45
CA ARG A 6 34.49 -0.14 -11.24
C ARG A 6 33.06 -0.31 -11.75
N PRO A 7 32.77 -1.38 -12.51
CA PRO A 7 31.40 -1.67 -12.93
C PRO A 7 30.54 -1.76 -11.68
N MET A 8 29.37 -1.11 -11.71
CA MET A 8 28.35 -1.29 -10.69
C MET A 8 28.13 -2.78 -10.51
N GLU A 9 28.50 -3.30 -9.35
CA GLU A 9 28.23 -4.66 -8.92
C GLU A 9 26.74 -4.90 -9.15
N LYS A 10 26.42 -5.93 -9.95
CA LYS A 10 25.03 -6.29 -10.25
C LYS A 10 24.31 -6.35 -8.92
N THR A 11 23.43 -5.40 -8.67
CA THR A 11 22.60 -5.35 -7.48
C THR A 11 22.02 -6.74 -7.31
N ASP A 12 22.40 -7.45 -6.27
CA ASP A 12 21.92 -8.79 -5.99
C ASP A 12 20.45 -8.69 -5.58
N LEU A 13 19.59 -8.62 -6.61
CA LEU A 13 18.12 -8.50 -6.43
C LEU A 13 17.60 -9.63 -5.53
N LYS A 14 18.25 -10.81 -5.58
CA LYS A 14 17.88 -11.92 -4.69
C LYS A 14 18.28 -11.64 -3.25
N GLY A 15 19.44 -11.05 -2.99
CA GLY A 15 19.85 -10.60 -1.65
C GLY A 15 18.92 -9.51 -1.12
N ALA A 16 18.64 -8.49 -1.93
CA ALA A 16 17.73 -7.43 -1.55
C ALA A 16 16.30 -7.93 -1.29
N LEU A 17 15.78 -8.84 -2.11
CA LEU A 17 14.47 -9.46 -1.90
C LEU A 17 14.45 -10.36 -0.66
N ASN A 18 15.54 -11.07 -0.38
CA ASN A 18 15.66 -11.90 0.82
C ASN A 18 15.71 -11.05 2.10
N ASP A 19 16.43 -9.94 2.07
CA ASP A 19 16.47 -8.99 3.17
C ASP A 19 15.09 -8.34 3.39
N LEU A 20 14.43 -7.89 2.31
CA LEU A 20 13.04 -7.41 2.39
C LEU A 20 12.10 -8.49 2.96
N SER A 21 12.22 -9.74 2.52
CA SER A 21 11.40 -10.84 3.02
C SER A 21 11.61 -11.09 4.52
N THR A 22 12.84 -10.95 5.00
CA THR A 22 13.18 -11.12 6.42
C THR A 22 12.58 -9.99 7.26
N TYR A 23 12.57 -8.75 6.74
CA TYR A 23 11.91 -7.62 7.38
C TYR A 23 10.39 -7.76 7.41
N MET A 24 9.81 -8.26 6.31
CA MET A 24 8.37 -8.48 6.20
C MET A 24 7.88 -9.66 7.05
N ARG A 25 8.73 -10.66 7.29
CA ARG A 25 8.35 -11.89 8.00
C ARG A 25 7.76 -11.65 9.39
N LYS A 26 8.23 -10.62 10.08
CA LYS A 26 7.70 -10.21 11.39
C LYS A 26 6.32 -9.52 11.31
N SER A 27 5.94 -9.04 10.12
CA SER A 27 4.67 -8.35 9.86
C SER A 27 3.77 -9.11 8.88
N LEU A 28 4.19 -10.32 8.43
CA LEU A 28 3.48 -11.12 7.43
C LEU A 28 2.01 -11.36 7.80
N GLY A 29 1.72 -11.69 9.06
CA GLY A 29 0.34 -11.89 9.51
C GLY A 29 -0.53 -10.65 9.36
N VAL A 30 0.04 -9.49 9.63
CA VAL A 30 -0.66 -8.19 9.52
C VAL A 30 -0.87 -7.82 8.05
N VAL A 31 0.12 -8.09 7.19
CA VAL A 31 0.02 -7.87 5.74
C VAL A 31 -1.00 -8.81 5.11
N VAL A 32 -1.01 -10.09 5.48
CA VAL A 32 -2.00 -11.06 5.01
C VAL A 32 -3.42 -10.64 5.44
N LEU A 33 -3.58 -10.18 6.68
CA LEU A 33 -4.87 -9.65 7.15
C LEU A 33 -5.31 -8.46 6.30
N ALA A 34 -4.41 -7.52 5.99
CA ALA A 34 -4.71 -6.38 5.14
C ALA A 34 -5.12 -6.82 3.72
N LEU A 35 -4.45 -7.82 3.14
CA LEU A 35 -4.80 -8.37 1.83
C LEU A 35 -6.19 -9.03 1.84
N VAL A 36 -6.54 -9.77 2.89
CA VAL A 36 -7.88 -10.36 3.04
C VAL A 36 -8.95 -9.27 3.12
N LEU A 37 -8.72 -8.23 3.92
CA LEU A 37 -9.64 -7.08 4.03
C LEU A 37 -9.78 -6.34 2.69
N ALA A 38 -8.69 -6.16 1.95
CA ALA A 38 -8.72 -5.56 0.62
C ALA A 38 -9.56 -6.40 -0.35
N ALA A 39 -9.37 -7.72 -0.37
CA ALA A 39 -10.15 -8.63 -1.20
C ALA A 39 -11.65 -8.59 -0.85
N LEU A 40 -12.00 -8.60 0.44
CA LEU A 40 -13.38 -8.48 0.90
C LEU A 40 -13.99 -7.13 0.48
N SER A 41 -13.28 -6.03 0.66
CA SER A 41 -13.72 -4.70 0.21
C SER A 41 -13.96 -4.65 -1.30
N ALA A 42 -13.04 -5.22 -2.10
CA ALA A 42 -13.17 -5.28 -3.55
C ALA A 42 -14.40 -6.09 -4.00
N VAL A 43 -14.62 -7.26 -3.39
CA VAL A 43 -15.79 -8.10 -3.70
C VAL A 43 -17.10 -7.35 -3.41
N LEU A 44 -17.20 -6.69 -2.24
CA LEU A 44 -18.37 -5.90 -1.89
C LEU A 44 -18.61 -4.74 -2.88
N THR A 45 -17.54 -4.09 -3.33
CA THR A 45 -17.62 -3.01 -4.32
C THR A 45 -18.13 -3.49 -5.69
N ILE A 46 -17.75 -4.70 -6.10
CA ILE A 46 -18.18 -5.29 -7.39
C ILE A 46 -19.66 -5.66 -7.38
N ILE A 47 -20.22 -6.04 -6.22
CA ILE A 47 -21.64 -6.40 -6.09
C ILE A 47 -22.55 -5.16 -6.20
N GLY A 48 -22.05 -3.97 -5.85
CA GLY A 48 -22.82 -2.73 -5.81
C GLY A 48 -23.53 -2.38 -7.13
N PRO A 49 -22.84 -2.30 -8.28
CA PRO A 49 -23.44 -1.96 -9.57
C PRO A 49 -24.60 -2.87 -10.00
N ASP A 50 -24.50 -4.18 -9.69
CA ASP A 50 -25.57 -5.13 -9.98
C ASP A 50 -26.89 -4.77 -9.24
N GLN A 51 -26.77 -4.37 -7.98
CA GLN A 51 -27.93 -3.94 -7.19
C GLN A 51 -28.51 -2.60 -7.66
N VAL A 52 -27.67 -1.69 -8.17
CA VAL A 52 -28.14 -0.44 -8.81
C VAL A 52 -28.94 -0.74 -10.06
N GLY A 53 -28.52 -1.73 -10.85
CA GLY A 53 -29.27 -2.22 -12.03
C GLY A 53 -30.67 -2.70 -11.65
N LYS A 54 -30.86 -3.37 -10.50
CA LYS A 54 -32.17 -3.80 -10.02
C LYS A 54 -33.10 -2.61 -9.71
N ILE A 55 -32.59 -1.53 -9.14
CA ILE A 55 -33.38 -0.31 -8.93
C ILE A 55 -33.88 0.23 -10.27
N ALA A 56 -33.01 0.31 -11.27
CA ALA A 56 -33.39 0.77 -12.60
C ALA A 56 -34.50 -0.12 -13.22
N THR A 57 -34.44 -1.43 -13.07
CA THR A 57 -35.46 -2.38 -13.52
C THR A 57 -36.79 -2.14 -12.80
N ILE A 58 -36.79 -2.03 -11.45
CA ILE A 58 -37.99 -1.76 -10.66
C ILE A 58 -38.65 -0.44 -11.08
N MET A 59 -37.84 0.59 -11.36
CA MET A 59 -38.37 1.87 -11.86
C MET A 59 -38.97 1.76 -13.25
N SER A 60 -38.31 1.04 -14.15
CA SER A 60 -38.77 0.81 -15.54
C SER A 60 -40.10 0.03 -15.58
N ASP A 61 -40.20 -1.04 -14.80
CA ASP A 61 -41.42 -1.88 -14.72
C ASP A 61 -42.58 -1.11 -14.04
N GLY A 62 -42.23 -0.22 -13.07
CA GLY A 62 -43.20 0.60 -12.38
C GLY A 62 -43.82 1.74 -13.20
N LEU A 63 -43.26 2.08 -14.36
CA LEU A 63 -43.83 3.09 -15.25
C LEU A 63 -45.25 2.76 -15.79
N LEU A 64 -45.54 1.48 -15.90
CA LEU A 64 -46.83 0.99 -16.42
C LEU A 64 -47.79 0.51 -15.34
N GLY A 65 -47.30 0.21 -14.11
CA GLY A 65 -48.13 -0.39 -13.05
C GLY A 65 -48.06 0.27 -11.69
N GLY A 66 -47.27 1.35 -11.55
CA GLY A 66 -46.99 1.99 -10.27
C GLY A 66 -45.65 1.57 -9.70
N ILE A 67 -44.90 2.55 -9.19
CA ILE A 67 -43.54 2.36 -8.67
C ILE A 67 -43.60 1.78 -7.26
N ASP A 68 -42.94 0.61 -7.04
CA ASP A 68 -42.79 0.02 -5.71
C ASP A 68 -41.64 0.71 -4.94
N PHE A 69 -41.96 1.79 -4.25
CA PHE A 69 -41.01 2.52 -3.41
C PHE A 69 -40.45 1.67 -2.27
N ALA A 70 -41.20 0.67 -1.79
CA ALA A 70 -40.75 -0.20 -0.71
C ALA A 70 -39.65 -1.16 -1.21
N ALA A 71 -39.76 -1.65 -2.43
CA ALA A 71 -38.75 -2.47 -3.07
C ALA A 71 -37.46 -1.65 -3.32
N ILE A 72 -37.59 -0.42 -3.83
CA ILE A 72 -36.46 0.50 -4.03
C ILE A 72 -35.74 0.80 -2.70
N ALA A 73 -36.52 1.09 -1.65
CA ALA A 73 -35.97 1.39 -0.32
C ALA A 73 -35.16 0.17 0.24
N ARG A 74 -35.64 -1.05 0.09
CA ARG A 74 -34.93 -2.27 0.51
C ARG A 74 -33.59 -2.42 -0.20
N VAL A 75 -33.57 -2.25 -1.52
CA VAL A 75 -32.34 -2.32 -2.30
C VAL A 75 -31.40 -1.17 -1.93
N GLY A 76 -31.91 0.02 -1.70
CA GLY A 76 -31.13 1.18 -1.25
C GLY A 76 -30.46 0.97 0.11
N ILE A 77 -31.20 0.40 1.09
CA ILE A 77 -30.63 0.04 2.39
C ILE A 77 -29.56 -1.05 2.25
N LEU A 78 -29.82 -2.06 1.44
CA LEU A 78 -28.84 -3.11 1.16
C LEU A 78 -27.53 -2.53 0.58
N LEU A 79 -27.66 -1.63 -0.40
CA LEU A 79 -26.52 -0.91 -0.98
C LEU A 79 -25.76 -0.10 0.07
N ALA A 80 -26.48 0.63 0.92
CA ALA A 80 -25.85 1.42 1.98
C ALA A 80 -25.04 0.54 2.95
N VAL A 81 -25.56 -0.65 3.28
CA VAL A 81 -24.84 -1.62 4.13
C VAL A 81 -23.62 -2.18 3.40
N ILE A 82 -23.74 -2.59 2.15
CA ILE A 82 -22.65 -3.16 1.34
C ILE A 82 -21.52 -2.13 1.20
N TYR A 83 -21.84 -0.91 0.79
CA TYR A 83 -20.82 0.14 0.63
C TYR A 83 -20.25 0.61 1.97
N GLY A 84 -21.07 0.66 3.03
CA GLY A 84 -20.59 0.96 4.37
C GLY A 84 -19.57 -0.06 4.88
N LEU A 85 -19.85 -1.35 4.69
CA LEU A 85 -18.92 -2.44 5.03
C LEU A 85 -17.66 -2.40 4.17
N SER A 86 -17.80 -2.16 2.86
CA SER A 86 -16.66 -2.01 1.96
C SER A 86 -15.75 -0.86 2.37
N ALA A 87 -16.32 0.30 2.67
CA ALA A 87 -15.58 1.46 3.15
C ALA A 87 -14.85 1.18 4.48
N LEU A 88 -15.52 0.50 5.41
CA LEU A 88 -14.93 0.12 6.70
C LEU A 88 -13.73 -0.82 6.51
N PHE A 89 -13.87 -1.86 5.69
CA PHE A 89 -12.76 -2.79 5.42
C PHE A 89 -11.61 -2.10 4.70
N GLY A 90 -11.90 -1.26 3.72
CA GLY A 90 -10.90 -0.45 3.03
C GLY A 90 -10.16 0.50 3.98
N PHE A 91 -10.89 1.18 4.87
CA PHE A 91 -10.28 2.06 5.87
C PHE A 91 -9.34 1.31 6.81
N ILE A 92 -9.76 0.18 7.36
CA ILE A 92 -8.94 -0.64 8.26
C ILE A 92 -7.70 -1.15 7.51
N GLN A 93 -7.85 -1.62 6.29
CA GLN A 93 -6.76 -2.10 5.45
C GLN A 93 -5.73 -0.99 5.19
N HIS A 94 -6.16 0.22 4.80
CA HIS A 94 -5.27 1.36 4.58
C HIS A 94 -4.54 1.78 5.86
N TYR A 95 -5.22 1.80 6.99
CA TYR A 95 -4.62 2.11 8.29
C TYR A 95 -3.53 1.11 8.68
N ILE A 96 -3.78 -0.19 8.46
CA ILE A 96 -2.81 -1.26 8.70
C ILE A 96 -1.59 -1.06 7.79
N MET A 97 -1.79 -0.88 6.48
CA MET A 97 -0.70 -0.72 5.52
C MET A 97 0.14 0.53 5.79
N ALA A 98 -0.49 1.66 6.11
CA ALA A 98 0.22 2.87 6.52
C ALA A 98 1.11 2.62 7.75
N SER A 99 0.60 1.93 8.75
CA SER A 99 1.36 1.59 9.96
C SER A 99 2.56 0.67 9.67
N VAL A 100 2.40 -0.31 8.79
CA VAL A 100 3.47 -1.23 8.37
C VAL A 100 4.54 -0.46 7.60
N THR A 101 4.14 0.37 6.64
CA THR A 101 5.04 1.18 5.81
C THR A 101 5.87 2.15 6.65
N LEU A 102 5.23 2.84 7.61
CA LEU A 102 5.93 3.75 8.52
C LEU A 102 6.96 3.03 9.39
N LYS A 103 6.60 1.87 9.97
CA LYS A 103 7.52 1.07 10.78
C LYS A 103 8.70 0.55 9.96
N MET A 104 8.44 0.12 8.73
CA MET A 104 9.49 -0.34 7.81
C MET A 104 10.45 0.81 7.45
N SER A 105 9.93 1.97 7.08
CA SER A 105 10.71 3.16 6.76
C SER A 105 11.57 3.61 7.94
N TYR A 106 11.02 3.61 9.15
CA TYR A 106 11.77 3.94 10.36
C TYR A 106 12.94 2.98 10.60
N ARG A 107 12.72 1.67 10.46
CA ARG A 107 13.77 0.66 10.62
C ARG A 107 14.87 0.81 9.58
N MET A 108 14.49 0.99 8.30
CA MET A 108 15.48 1.21 7.23
C MET A 108 16.34 2.44 7.50
N ARG A 109 15.75 3.55 7.95
CA ARG A 109 16.50 4.76 8.31
C ARG A 109 17.44 4.53 9.49
N ALA A 110 16.99 3.82 10.51
CA ALA A 110 17.82 3.50 11.69
C ALA A 110 19.04 2.65 11.31
N GLU A 111 18.84 1.60 10.51
CA GLU A 111 19.92 0.72 10.05
C GLU A 111 20.91 1.42 9.12
N LEU A 112 20.39 2.26 8.21
CA LEU A 112 21.24 3.07 7.34
C LEU A 112 22.07 4.04 8.16
N SER A 113 21.49 4.70 9.16
CA SER A 113 22.21 5.59 10.07
C SER A 113 23.30 4.84 10.84
N GLU A 114 23.00 3.64 11.35
CA GLU A 114 23.98 2.81 12.06
C GLU A 114 25.12 2.37 11.12
N LYS A 115 24.80 1.96 9.88
CA LYS A 115 25.82 1.59 8.89
C LYS A 115 26.71 2.77 8.51
N ILE A 116 26.14 3.97 8.34
CA ILE A 116 26.90 5.20 8.05
C ILE A 116 27.85 5.53 9.19
N ASN A 117 27.42 5.41 10.44
CA ASN A 117 28.26 5.68 11.62
C ASN A 117 29.43 4.68 11.77
N ARG A 118 29.35 3.49 11.15
CA ARG A 118 30.42 2.48 11.13
C ARG A 118 31.40 2.65 9.98
N VAL A 119 31.13 3.54 9.02
CA VAL A 119 32.03 3.77 7.87
C VAL A 119 33.22 4.61 8.34
N PRO A 120 34.48 4.19 8.04
CA PRO A 120 35.66 4.93 8.40
C PRO A 120 35.65 6.36 7.83
N GLN A 121 36.08 7.34 8.63
CA GLN A 121 36.17 8.77 8.23
C GLN A 121 36.90 8.99 6.90
N LYS A 122 37.84 8.13 6.56
CA LYS A 122 38.61 8.16 5.32
C LYS A 122 37.72 8.08 4.06
N TYR A 123 36.55 7.45 4.15
CA TYR A 123 35.59 7.36 3.05
C TYR A 123 34.89 8.70 2.78
N PHE A 124 34.61 9.46 3.83
CA PHE A 124 33.96 10.77 3.73
C PHE A 124 34.86 11.88 3.19
N ASN A 125 36.21 11.68 3.21
CA ASN A 125 37.13 12.63 2.61
C ASN A 125 37.06 12.69 1.07
N PHE A 126 36.47 11.66 0.43
CA PHE A 126 36.31 11.56 -1.02
C PHE A 126 34.88 11.81 -1.50
N HIS A 127 33.89 11.83 -0.60
CA HIS A 127 32.47 12.02 -0.93
C HIS A 127 31.87 12.99 0.09
N ALA A 128 31.22 14.03 -0.40
CA ALA A 128 30.53 14.97 0.49
C ALA A 128 29.47 14.22 1.31
N GLN A 129 29.62 14.22 2.64
CA GLN A 129 28.71 13.53 3.57
C GLN A 129 27.24 13.91 3.34
N GLY A 130 26.99 15.16 2.96
CA GLY A 130 25.65 15.66 2.63
C GLY A 130 25.04 15.02 1.39
N ASP A 131 25.83 14.70 0.35
CA ASP A 131 25.34 14.08 -0.87
C ASP A 131 24.90 12.63 -0.62
N ILE A 132 25.68 11.88 0.17
CA ILE A 132 25.34 10.51 0.57
C ILE A 132 24.07 10.49 1.41
N LEU A 133 23.95 11.39 2.38
CA LEU A 133 22.78 11.47 3.27
C LEU A 133 21.53 11.87 2.50
N SER A 134 21.65 12.81 1.56
CA SER A 134 20.56 13.27 0.69
C SER A 134 20.04 12.14 -0.20
N ARG A 135 20.94 11.40 -0.86
CA ARG A 135 20.56 10.24 -1.70
C ARG A 135 19.84 9.17 -0.91
N ILE A 136 20.40 8.77 0.24
CA ILE A 136 19.79 7.74 1.10
C ILE A 136 18.40 8.18 1.58
N THR A 137 18.26 9.44 2.00
CA THR A 137 16.97 9.96 2.47
C THR A 137 15.95 9.99 1.33
N ASN A 138 16.38 10.38 0.14
CA ASN A 138 15.52 10.42 -1.05
C ASN A 138 15.10 9.02 -1.48
N ASP A 139 16.02 8.06 -1.52
CA ASP A 139 15.75 6.67 -1.90
C ASP A 139 14.77 5.99 -0.94
N VAL A 140 14.95 6.17 0.39
CA VAL A 140 14.02 5.66 1.40
C VAL A 140 12.63 6.31 1.25
N SER A 141 12.58 7.61 0.96
CA SER A 141 11.30 8.31 0.75
C SER A 141 10.60 7.85 -0.52
N THR A 142 11.33 7.58 -1.60
CA THR A 142 10.80 7.05 -2.85
C THR A 142 10.23 5.64 -2.65
N LEU A 143 10.94 4.77 -1.92
CA LEU A 143 10.44 3.45 -1.54
C LEU A 143 9.17 3.53 -0.69
N GLN A 144 9.14 4.43 0.27
CA GLN A 144 7.96 4.66 1.11
C GLN A 144 6.75 5.10 0.27
N GLN A 145 6.94 6.04 -0.66
CA GLN A 145 5.88 6.49 -1.57
C GLN A 145 5.39 5.36 -2.48
N GLY A 146 6.31 4.56 -3.04
CA GLY A 146 5.96 3.41 -3.85
C GLY A 146 5.10 2.39 -3.09
N LEU A 147 5.42 2.12 -1.82
CA LEU A 147 4.66 1.21 -0.96
C LEU A 147 3.31 1.78 -0.49
N THR A 148 3.16 3.10 -0.46
CA THR A 148 1.92 3.75 -0.01
C THR A 148 0.93 3.93 -1.16
N ASN A 149 1.43 4.08 -2.40
CA ASN A 149 0.62 4.34 -3.60
C ASN A 149 0.25 3.06 -4.37
N SER A 150 0.70 1.90 -3.92
CA SER A 150 0.34 0.58 -4.49
C SER A 150 -0.78 -0.06 -3.71
#